data_f9d8b4db8b7fcc898538e739e9fbbb55
#
_entry.id   f9d8b4db8b7fcc898538e739e9fbbb55
#
_cell.length_a   1.000
_cell.length_b   1.000
_cell.length_c   1.000
_cell.angle_alpha   90.00
_cell.angle_beta   90.00
_cell.angle_gamma   90.00
#
_symmetry.space_group_name_H-M   'P 1'
#
loop_
_entity.id
_entity.type
_entity.pdbx_description
1 polymer ?
#
loop_
_entity_poly.entity_id
_entity_poly.type
_entity_poly.pdbx_seq_one_letter_code
_entity_poly.pdbx_strand_id
1 'polypeptide(L)'
;TSLFFCLILSCKFKVMFKRFFTISFLLFSLGSFFAQFNPVFNNLVWADEFNGSGAIDDNKWFHQTLLPNGTSWWNGEQQHYTDEITNSYVNNGLLNIVAIKEVYSDQGITKNYTSARLNSKFAFTYGRVEVMAKLPYGEGTWPAIWTLGKNITENGGFWASTFGTTGWPACGEIDIMEHWGHNPNYIQSALHNSFSSGNTINHGGIMASDVANNFHLYAMEWTENEIKFSLDSVVFYEYNPQPKNIANWPYFQDQYLLLNIAMGSSWFSIDPFFNSSKMEVDYVRVYQASPASLSPNEETSPLSIYPMPYQEEISFFFKDNLPISGAYLYTFLGKQIKLFSCKEDINNYSWESLKSGTYFIKIDHLEKSTTHKIIKL
;
A
#
# COMPACT_ATOMS: atom_id res chain seq x y z
N THR A 1 -79.62 21.73 10.72
CA THR A 1 -78.66 21.46 11.80
C THR A 1 -77.61 20.36 11.44
N SER A 2 -77.37 20.10 10.15
CA SER A 2 -76.45 19.00 9.74
C SER A 2 -75.27 19.43 8.85
N LEU A 3 -75.13 20.74 8.62
CA LEU A 3 -74.04 21.26 7.71
C LEU A 3 -72.88 21.95 8.42
N PHE A 4 -72.95 22.16 9.72
CA PHE A 4 -71.91 22.89 10.47
C PHE A 4 -70.87 21.98 11.14
N PHE A 5 -71.09 20.65 11.19
CA PHE A 5 -70.18 19.72 11.85
C PHE A 5 -69.10 19.14 10.89
N CYS A 6 -69.29 19.31 9.57
CA CYS A 6 -68.33 18.71 8.60
C CYS A 6 -67.15 19.64 8.24
N LEU A 7 -67.22 20.94 8.52
CA LEU A 7 -66.16 21.90 8.19
C LEU A 7 -65.06 22.02 9.25
N ILE A 8 -65.30 21.59 10.48
CA ILE A 8 -64.31 21.70 11.58
C ILE A 8 -63.34 20.49 11.60
N LEU A 9 -63.74 19.31 11.11
CA LEU A 9 -62.88 18.14 11.01
C LEU A 9 -61.88 18.21 9.84
N SER A 10 -62.20 18.94 8.76
CA SER A 10 -61.36 19.08 7.60
C SER A 10 -60.16 20.02 7.83
N CYS A 11 -60.30 20.99 8.75
CA CYS A 11 -59.24 21.96 9.02
C CYS A 11 -58.15 21.44 10.00
N LYS A 12 -58.51 20.52 10.92
CA LYS A 12 -57.53 19.93 11.83
C LYS A 12 -56.66 18.84 11.19
N PHE A 13 -57.18 18.17 10.16
CA PHE A 13 -56.39 17.15 9.45
C PHE A 13 -55.33 17.74 8.50
N LYS A 14 -55.53 18.91 7.95
CA LYS A 14 -54.55 19.57 7.07
C LYS A 14 -53.38 20.20 7.82
N VAL A 15 -53.55 20.57 9.07
CA VAL A 15 -52.46 21.13 9.88
C VAL A 15 -51.57 20.04 10.48
N MET A 16 -52.11 18.87 10.75
CA MET A 16 -51.35 17.72 11.27
C MET A 16 -50.47 17.06 10.19
N PHE A 17 -50.94 17.04 8.91
CA PHE A 17 -50.16 16.51 7.81
C PHE A 17 -48.99 17.42 7.37
N LYS A 18 -49.09 18.75 7.55
CA LYS A 18 -48.00 19.68 7.27
C LYS A 18 -46.89 19.65 8.33
N ARG A 19 -47.20 19.25 9.58
CA ARG A 19 -46.16 19.14 10.62
C ARG A 19 -45.41 17.81 10.58
N PHE A 20 -46.00 16.76 10.04
CA PHE A 20 -45.29 15.47 9.85
C PHE A 20 -44.34 15.47 8.65
N PHE A 21 -44.64 16.24 7.60
CA PHE A 21 -43.77 16.34 6.42
C PHE A 21 -42.56 17.25 6.62
N THR A 22 -42.62 18.22 7.53
CA THR A 22 -41.49 19.11 7.84
C THR A 22 -40.49 18.47 8.83
N ILE A 23 -40.92 17.53 9.66
CA ILE A 23 -40.02 16.80 10.58
C ILE A 23 -39.34 15.63 9.87
N SER A 24 -39.96 15.03 8.85
CA SER A 24 -39.34 13.94 8.07
C SER A 24 -38.25 14.44 7.11
N PHE A 25 -38.21 15.73 6.74
CA PHE A 25 -37.20 16.28 5.84
C PHE A 25 -35.94 16.83 6.56
N LEU A 26 -36.02 16.99 7.90
CA LEU A 26 -34.86 17.45 8.70
C LEU A 26 -34.02 16.29 9.28
N LEU A 27 -34.47 15.03 9.13
CA LEU A 27 -33.71 13.85 9.59
C LEU A 27 -32.88 13.18 8.50
N PHE A 28 -32.88 13.70 7.26
CA PHE A 28 -32.15 13.11 6.14
C PHE A 28 -30.89 13.87 5.72
N SER A 29 -30.44 14.88 6.47
CA SER A 29 -29.25 15.66 6.13
C SER A 29 -28.09 15.56 7.11
N LEU A 30 -28.06 14.53 7.97
CA LEU A 30 -26.86 14.16 8.70
C LEU A 30 -26.17 12.95 8.04
N GLY A 31 -26.03 12.99 6.74
CA GLY A 31 -25.00 12.26 6.04
C GLY A 31 -23.67 12.84 6.48
N SER A 32 -22.95 12.11 7.33
CA SER A 32 -21.57 12.42 7.66
C SER A 32 -20.76 12.38 6.35
N PHE A 33 -20.54 13.54 5.74
CA PHE A 33 -19.51 13.67 4.73
C PHE A 33 -18.18 13.48 5.46
N PHE A 34 -17.74 12.25 5.62
CA PHE A 34 -16.34 11.98 5.83
C PHE A 34 -15.65 12.39 4.54
N ALA A 35 -14.98 13.51 4.55
CA ALA A 35 -14.05 13.84 3.50
C ALA A 35 -13.00 12.73 3.52
N GLN A 36 -13.04 11.83 2.53
CA GLN A 36 -12.04 10.81 2.34
C GLN A 36 -10.76 11.56 1.99
N PHE A 37 -9.84 11.63 2.95
CA PHE A 37 -8.54 12.25 2.75
C PHE A 37 -7.71 11.27 1.93
N ASN A 38 -7.57 11.54 0.64
CA ASN A 38 -6.65 10.78 -0.21
C ASN A 38 -5.23 11.25 0.10
N PRO A 39 -4.35 10.40 0.63
CA PRO A 39 -2.98 10.80 0.90
C PRO A 39 -2.27 11.17 -0.40
N VAL A 40 -1.46 12.23 -0.36
CA VAL A 40 -0.58 12.60 -1.47
C VAL A 40 0.79 11.98 -1.18
N PHE A 41 1.17 11.00 -1.97
CA PHE A 41 2.46 10.30 -1.87
C PHE A 41 3.53 11.10 -2.63
N ASN A 42 4.17 12.07 -1.97
CA ASN A 42 5.16 12.98 -2.55
C ASN A 42 6.52 12.96 -1.85
N ASN A 43 6.66 12.21 -0.76
CA ASN A 43 7.93 12.08 -0.05
C ASN A 43 8.64 10.80 -0.52
N LEU A 44 9.66 10.94 -1.38
CA LEU A 44 10.50 9.83 -1.81
C LEU A 44 11.30 9.31 -0.61
N VAL A 45 11.03 8.09 -0.17
CA VAL A 45 11.68 7.46 1.00
C VAL A 45 12.73 6.42 0.62
N TRP A 46 12.63 5.84 -0.55
CA TRP A 46 13.59 4.89 -1.09
C TRP A 46 13.50 4.84 -2.62
N ALA A 47 14.65 4.68 -3.27
CA ALA A 47 14.71 4.49 -4.71
C ALA A 47 15.95 3.71 -5.14
N ASP A 48 15.83 3.05 -6.28
CA ASP A 48 16.96 2.66 -7.12
C ASP A 48 16.72 3.09 -8.56
N GLU A 49 17.59 3.96 -9.04
CA GLU A 49 17.58 4.52 -10.39
C GLU A 49 18.50 3.73 -11.33
N PHE A 50 19.13 2.65 -10.86
CA PHE A 50 20.03 1.77 -11.56
C PHE A 50 21.13 2.48 -12.38
N ASN A 51 21.61 3.61 -11.87
CA ASN A 51 22.60 4.42 -12.56
C ASN A 51 23.91 3.66 -12.81
N GLY A 52 24.46 3.77 -14.02
CA GLY A 52 25.76 3.17 -14.37
C GLY A 52 25.64 1.83 -15.07
N SER A 53 26.63 0.95 -14.84
CA SER A 53 26.71 -0.40 -15.40
C SER A 53 27.55 -1.30 -14.48
N GLY A 54 27.24 -2.59 -14.43
CA GLY A 54 27.93 -3.59 -13.61
C GLY A 54 26.98 -4.45 -12.78
N ALA A 55 27.44 -4.93 -11.62
CA ALA A 55 26.59 -5.65 -10.67
C ALA A 55 25.51 -4.74 -10.08
N ILE A 56 24.43 -5.32 -9.59
CA ILE A 56 23.42 -4.61 -8.84
C ILE A 56 23.99 -4.09 -7.51
N ASP A 57 23.36 -3.05 -6.93
CA ASP A 57 23.76 -2.52 -5.62
C ASP A 57 23.35 -3.49 -4.50
N ASP A 58 24.32 -4.17 -3.91
CA ASP A 58 24.10 -5.13 -2.82
C ASP A 58 23.74 -4.46 -1.49
N ASN A 59 23.80 -3.13 -1.36
CA ASN A 59 23.22 -2.43 -0.23
C ASN A 59 21.70 -2.28 -0.35
N LYS A 60 21.16 -2.35 -1.57
CA LYS A 60 19.74 -2.19 -1.85
C LYS A 60 19.03 -3.52 -2.09
N TRP A 61 19.70 -4.47 -2.73
CA TRP A 61 19.13 -5.72 -3.19
C TRP A 61 19.88 -6.93 -2.65
N PHE A 62 19.14 -8.01 -2.48
CA PHE A 62 19.64 -9.32 -2.08
C PHE A 62 19.16 -10.36 -3.12
N HIS A 63 20.08 -11.17 -3.62
CA HIS A 63 19.75 -12.31 -4.47
C HIS A 63 19.23 -13.46 -3.63
N GLN A 64 18.00 -13.83 -3.83
CA GLN A 64 17.42 -15.01 -3.20
C GLN A 64 17.63 -16.22 -4.10
N THR A 65 18.62 -17.04 -3.78
CA THR A 65 19.04 -18.20 -4.58
C THR A 65 18.68 -19.53 -3.93
N LEU A 66 18.46 -19.55 -2.60
CA LEU A 66 18.20 -20.78 -1.86
C LEU A 66 16.79 -21.31 -2.18
N LEU A 67 16.72 -22.58 -2.61
CA LEU A 67 15.46 -23.27 -2.85
C LEU A 67 14.65 -23.36 -1.55
N PRO A 68 13.47 -22.76 -1.47
CA PRO A 68 12.78 -22.55 -0.19
C PRO A 68 12.31 -23.85 0.47
N ASN A 69 12.06 -24.91 -0.31
CA ASN A 69 11.71 -26.25 0.19
C ASN A 69 12.85 -27.27 0.00
N GLY A 70 14.05 -26.82 -0.35
CA GLY A 70 15.25 -27.66 -0.55
C GLY A 70 15.32 -28.38 -1.89
N THR A 71 14.27 -28.38 -2.71
CA THR A 71 14.24 -29.09 -4.00
C THR A 71 13.71 -28.26 -5.17
N SER A 72 12.84 -27.30 -4.91
CA SER A 72 12.21 -26.52 -5.98
C SER A 72 11.77 -25.14 -5.46
N TRP A 73 11.49 -24.25 -6.39
CA TRP A 73 10.65 -23.08 -6.18
C TRP A 73 9.18 -23.46 -6.15
N TRP A 74 8.33 -22.51 -5.80
CA TRP A 74 6.90 -22.69 -5.71
C TRP A 74 6.26 -22.93 -7.09
N ASN A 75 5.01 -23.32 -7.13
CA ASN A 75 4.20 -23.40 -8.36
C ASN A 75 4.76 -24.31 -9.48
N GLY A 76 5.77 -25.14 -9.21
CA GLY A 76 6.41 -25.96 -10.24
C GLY A 76 7.34 -25.20 -11.19
N GLU A 77 7.85 -24.07 -10.74
CA GLU A 77 8.83 -23.25 -11.46
C GLU A 77 10.10 -24.04 -11.80
N GLN A 78 10.63 -23.85 -13.01
CA GLN A 78 11.65 -24.72 -13.61
C GLN A 78 13.06 -24.14 -13.60
N GLN A 79 13.26 -22.90 -13.16
CA GLN A 79 14.57 -22.26 -13.07
C GLN A 79 15.23 -22.45 -11.70
N HIS A 80 16.56 -22.31 -11.68
CA HIS A 80 17.27 -21.78 -10.52
C HIS A 80 17.27 -20.25 -10.57
N TYR A 81 17.09 -19.59 -9.43
CA TYR A 81 17.50 -18.21 -9.29
C TYR A 81 18.95 -18.18 -8.84
N THR A 82 19.75 -17.34 -9.47
CA THR A 82 21.20 -17.22 -9.25
C THR A 82 21.59 -15.79 -8.91
N ASP A 83 22.78 -15.61 -8.41
CA ASP A 83 23.46 -14.32 -8.24
C ASP A 83 24.47 -14.03 -9.35
N GLU A 84 24.45 -14.84 -10.43
CA GLU A 84 25.33 -14.66 -11.57
C GLU A 84 25.03 -13.36 -12.32
N ILE A 85 26.10 -12.70 -12.76
CA ILE A 85 26.01 -11.45 -13.52
C ILE A 85 25.26 -11.61 -14.84
N THR A 86 25.13 -12.81 -15.36
CA THR A 86 24.36 -13.13 -16.57
C THR A 86 22.85 -13.08 -16.33
N ASN A 87 22.40 -13.29 -15.09
CA ASN A 87 20.98 -13.30 -14.73
C ASN A 87 20.51 -11.95 -14.15
N SER A 88 21.42 -11.16 -13.57
CA SER A 88 21.05 -9.80 -13.10
C SER A 88 22.24 -8.84 -13.17
N TYR A 89 22.05 -7.71 -13.82
CA TYR A 89 23.07 -6.67 -13.95
C TYR A 89 22.43 -5.32 -14.31
N VAL A 90 23.17 -4.26 -14.03
CA VAL A 90 22.84 -2.90 -14.49
C VAL A 90 23.63 -2.63 -15.78
N ASN A 91 22.98 -2.10 -16.79
CA ASN A 91 23.63 -1.67 -18.02
C ASN A 91 22.97 -0.41 -18.59
N ASN A 92 23.76 0.64 -18.79
CA ASN A 92 23.30 1.92 -19.31
C ASN A 92 22.09 2.49 -18.55
N GLY A 93 22.09 2.42 -17.23
CA GLY A 93 21.03 2.95 -16.39
C GLY A 93 19.80 2.05 -16.27
N LEU A 94 19.87 0.80 -16.70
CA LEU A 94 18.77 -0.16 -16.63
C LEU A 94 19.19 -1.40 -15.84
N LEU A 95 18.40 -1.81 -14.86
CA LEU A 95 18.48 -3.16 -14.33
C LEU A 95 17.97 -4.14 -15.38
N ASN A 96 18.73 -5.19 -15.62
CA ASN A 96 18.35 -6.33 -16.46
C ASN A 96 18.21 -7.56 -15.58
N ILE A 97 17.03 -8.16 -15.51
CA ILE A 97 16.80 -9.50 -14.99
C ILE A 97 16.60 -10.42 -16.19
N VAL A 98 17.41 -11.45 -16.31
CA VAL A 98 17.49 -12.27 -17.52
C VAL A 98 17.19 -13.73 -17.19
N ALA A 99 16.15 -14.27 -17.82
CA ALA A 99 15.89 -15.70 -17.85
C ALA A 99 16.65 -16.32 -19.02
N ILE A 100 17.40 -17.39 -18.76
CA ILE A 100 18.28 -18.05 -19.73
C ILE A 100 17.97 -19.56 -19.74
N LYS A 101 17.92 -20.17 -20.92
CA LYS A 101 17.89 -21.61 -21.09
C LYS A 101 19.31 -22.17 -21.03
N GLU A 102 19.66 -22.75 -19.92
CA GLU A 102 20.96 -23.38 -19.70
C GLU A 102 20.84 -24.47 -18.63
N VAL A 103 21.69 -25.47 -18.69
CA VAL A 103 21.78 -26.50 -17.66
C VAL A 103 22.59 -25.93 -16.48
N TYR A 104 21.98 -25.83 -15.35
CA TYR A 104 22.61 -25.30 -14.13
C TYR A 104 22.35 -26.24 -12.95
N SER A 105 23.38 -26.52 -12.17
CA SER A 105 23.30 -27.39 -10.99
C SER A 105 23.70 -26.62 -9.75
N ASP A 106 22.81 -26.50 -8.82
CA ASP A 106 23.04 -25.88 -7.51
C ASP A 106 22.23 -26.62 -6.45
N GLN A 107 22.70 -26.62 -5.20
CA GLN A 107 22.06 -27.25 -4.04
C GLN A 107 21.70 -28.73 -4.27
N GLY A 108 22.48 -29.43 -5.13
CA GLY A 108 22.24 -30.83 -5.49
C GLY A 108 21.10 -31.06 -6.50
N ILE A 109 20.52 -30.01 -7.03
CA ILE A 109 19.42 -30.04 -8.02
C ILE A 109 19.91 -29.47 -9.35
N THR A 110 19.63 -30.18 -10.44
CA THR A 110 19.90 -29.72 -11.81
C THR A 110 18.63 -29.22 -12.46
N LYS A 111 18.66 -28.03 -13.04
CA LYS A 111 17.56 -27.41 -13.78
C LYS A 111 18.05 -26.96 -15.16
N ASN A 112 17.12 -26.66 -16.08
CA ASN A 112 17.41 -26.29 -17.46
C ASN A 112 17.22 -24.80 -17.75
N TYR A 113 16.99 -24.01 -16.70
CA TYR A 113 16.81 -22.55 -16.79
C TYR A 113 17.43 -21.90 -15.58
N THR A 114 17.96 -20.70 -15.80
CA THR A 114 18.40 -19.78 -14.76
C THR A 114 17.67 -18.46 -14.87
N SER A 115 17.57 -17.72 -13.79
CA SER A 115 17.02 -16.38 -13.71
C SER A 115 17.50 -15.68 -12.44
N ALA A 116 16.98 -14.51 -12.10
CA ALA A 116 17.23 -13.88 -10.81
C ALA A 116 15.93 -13.54 -10.09
N ARG A 117 15.98 -13.61 -8.74
CA ARG A 117 14.97 -13.12 -7.80
C ARG A 117 15.66 -12.19 -6.81
N LEU A 118 15.26 -10.93 -6.83
CA LEU A 118 15.83 -9.87 -6.02
C LEU A 118 14.86 -9.49 -4.92
N ASN A 119 15.36 -9.41 -3.68
CA ASN A 119 14.62 -8.89 -2.53
C ASN A 119 15.19 -7.52 -2.17
N SER A 120 14.33 -6.50 -1.98
CA SER A 120 14.80 -5.23 -1.46
C SER A 120 15.26 -5.37 0.01
N LYS A 121 16.38 -4.74 0.34
CA LYS A 121 16.85 -4.55 1.72
C LYS A 121 16.17 -3.36 2.40
N PHE A 122 15.06 -2.92 1.82
CA PHE A 122 14.18 -1.88 2.31
C PHE A 122 12.78 -2.48 2.49
N ALA A 123 12.15 -2.18 3.61
CA ALA A 123 10.76 -2.57 3.88
C ALA A 123 9.99 -1.35 4.39
N PHE A 124 8.70 -1.29 4.10
CA PHE A 124 7.85 -0.14 4.41
C PHE A 124 6.42 -0.59 4.66
N THR A 125 5.67 0.24 5.38
CA THR A 125 4.22 0.12 5.53
C THR A 125 3.58 1.37 4.94
N TYR A 126 2.62 1.17 4.03
CA TYR A 126 1.91 2.20 3.28
C TYR A 126 2.80 3.07 2.41
N GLY A 127 2.29 3.47 1.29
CA GLY A 127 3.03 4.29 0.34
C GLY A 127 2.57 4.07 -1.10
N ARG A 128 3.24 4.75 -2.02
CA ARG A 128 3.14 4.52 -3.44
C ARG A 128 4.44 3.89 -3.94
N VAL A 129 4.32 2.78 -4.63
CA VAL A 129 5.43 2.14 -5.36
C VAL A 129 5.27 2.47 -6.83
N GLU A 130 6.38 2.83 -7.45
CA GLU A 130 6.48 3.04 -8.89
C GLU A 130 7.63 2.22 -9.44
N VAL A 131 7.35 1.42 -10.46
CA VAL A 131 8.36 0.65 -11.21
C VAL A 131 8.17 0.92 -12.70
N MET A 132 9.16 1.54 -13.32
CA MET A 132 9.19 1.74 -14.77
C MET A 132 9.92 0.56 -15.38
N ALA A 133 9.20 -0.30 -16.10
CA ALA A 133 9.77 -1.54 -16.63
C ALA A 133 9.24 -1.90 -18.00
N LYS A 134 10.09 -2.63 -18.75
CA LYS A 134 9.75 -3.33 -19.98
C LYS A 134 9.86 -4.83 -19.72
N LEU A 135 8.79 -5.57 -20.00
CA LEU A 135 8.67 -6.97 -19.61
C LEU A 135 9.36 -7.93 -20.60
N PRO A 136 9.71 -9.15 -20.16
CA PRO A 136 10.20 -10.18 -21.06
C PRO A 136 9.09 -10.66 -22.00
N TYR A 137 9.49 -11.21 -23.12
CA TYR A 137 8.61 -11.90 -24.06
C TYR A 137 8.90 -13.40 -24.08
N GLY A 138 7.97 -14.18 -24.61
CA GLY A 138 8.13 -15.59 -24.89
C GLY A 138 7.34 -16.48 -23.94
N GLU A 139 6.70 -17.50 -24.52
CA GLU A 139 5.92 -18.49 -23.79
C GLU A 139 6.81 -19.20 -22.76
N GLY A 140 6.35 -19.22 -21.52
CA GLY A 140 7.06 -19.77 -20.37
C GLY A 140 7.67 -18.74 -19.44
N THR A 141 7.78 -17.45 -19.84
CA THR A 141 8.19 -16.38 -18.91
C THR A 141 7.04 -16.00 -17.99
N TRP A 142 7.39 -15.74 -16.72
CA TRP A 142 6.48 -15.24 -15.69
C TRP A 142 7.21 -14.17 -14.84
N PRO A 143 7.33 -12.95 -15.37
CA PRO A 143 7.87 -11.85 -14.59
C PRO A 143 6.88 -11.39 -13.52
N ALA A 144 7.42 -10.95 -12.38
CA ALA A 144 6.66 -10.34 -11.31
C ALA A 144 7.38 -9.14 -10.69
N ILE A 145 6.58 -8.13 -10.35
CA ILE A 145 6.90 -6.99 -9.50
C ILE A 145 5.92 -7.07 -8.34
N TRP A 146 6.41 -7.35 -7.15
CA TRP A 146 5.54 -7.71 -6.05
C TRP A 146 6.13 -7.38 -4.68
N THR A 147 5.35 -7.55 -3.62
CA THR A 147 5.79 -7.41 -2.25
C THR A 147 5.39 -8.61 -1.41
N LEU A 148 6.16 -8.86 -0.36
CA LEU A 148 5.90 -9.92 0.60
C LEU A 148 6.07 -9.38 2.02
N GLY A 149 5.26 -9.88 2.95
CA GLY A 149 5.37 -9.49 4.35
C GLY A 149 6.80 -9.70 4.89
N LYS A 150 7.40 -8.66 5.47
CA LYS A 150 8.74 -8.72 6.07
C LYS A 150 8.88 -9.83 7.11
N ASN A 151 7.75 -10.22 7.72
CA ASN A 151 7.65 -11.27 8.72
C ASN A 151 7.53 -12.69 8.15
N ILE A 152 7.68 -12.87 6.83
CA ILE A 152 7.63 -14.20 6.19
C ILE A 152 8.70 -15.15 6.71
N THR A 153 8.34 -16.42 6.88
CA THR A 153 9.27 -17.50 7.29
C THR A 153 9.90 -18.24 6.11
N GLU A 154 9.85 -17.69 4.89
CA GLU A 154 10.40 -18.34 3.70
C GLU A 154 11.90 -18.52 3.81
N ASN A 155 12.35 -19.79 3.72
CA ASN A 155 13.77 -20.13 3.77
C ASN A 155 14.54 -19.45 2.63
N GLY A 156 15.69 -18.84 2.93
CA GLY A 156 16.49 -18.11 1.94
C GLY A 156 16.06 -16.67 1.67
N GLY A 157 14.93 -16.21 2.19
CA GLY A 157 14.51 -14.83 2.09
C GLY A 157 15.35 -13.90 2.96
N PHE A 158 15.67 -12.69 2.48
CA PHE A 158 16.55 -11.74 3.19
C PHE A 158 16.10 -11.43 4.62
N TRP A 159 14.81 -11.20 4.81
CA TRP A 159 14.24 -10.81 6.10
C TRP A 159 13.90 -11.99 7.01
N ALA A 160 13.79 -13.21 6.45
CA ALA A 160 13.25 -14.36 7.12
C ALA A 160 14.03 -14.76 8.40
N SER A 161 15.36 -14.70 8.37
CA SER A 161 16.21 -15.08 9.52
C SER A 161 16.05 -14.14 10.72
N THR A 162 15.70 -12.89 10.50
CA THR A 162 15.61 -11.85 11.55
C THR A 162 14.17 -11.57 11.97
N PHE A 163 13.23 -11.58 11.03
CA PHE A 163 11.84 -11.16 11.26
C PHE A 163 10.82 -12.25 11.00
N GLY A 164 11.23 -13.41 10.46
CA GLY A 164 10.35 -14.51 10.10
C GLY A 164 9.56 -15.05 11.28
N THR A 165 8.26 -14.83 11.30
CA THR A 165 7.33 -15.32 12.33
C THR A 165 6.04 -15.87 11.74
N THR A 166 5.78 -15.61 10.45
CA THR A 166 4.47 -15.85 9.83
C THR A 166 4.65 -16.53 8.48
N GLY A 167 3.98 -17.66 8.29
CA GLY A 167 3.99 -18.36 7.01
C GLY A 167 3.10 -17.68 5.95
N TRP A 168 3.38 -18.00 4.69
CA TRP A 168 2.48 -17.66 3.58
C TRP A 168 1.17 -18.45 3.69
N PRO A 169 -0.02 -17.88 3.37
CA PRO A 169 -0.23 -16.53 2.88
C PRO A 169 -0.57 -15.50 3.98
N ALA A 170 -0.48 -15.88 5.25
CA ALA A 170 -0.85 -15.01 6.39
C ALA A 170 0.07 -13.78 6.56
N CYS A 171 1.30 -13.83 6.03
CA CYS A 171 2.22 -12.69 6.00
C CYS A 171 1.73 -11.56 5.07
N GLY A 172 0.84 -11.88 4.13
CA GLY A 172 0.37 -10.98 3.07
C GLY A 172 1.35 -10.89 1.91
N GLU A 173 0.82 -10.99 0.69
CA GLU A 173 1.52 -10.81 -0.59
C GLU A 173 0.71 -9.86 -1.45
N ILE A 174 1.39 -8.91 -2.09
CA ILE A 174 0.77 -7.94 -2.99
C ILE A 174 1.53 -7.97 -4.32
N ASP A 175 0.90 -8.51 -5.35
CA ASP A 175 1.44 -8.57 -6.70
C ASP A 175 1.06 -7.29 -7.43
N ILE A 176 2.03 -6.38 -7.57
CA ILE A 176 1.84 -5.11 -8.27
C ILE A 176 1.67 -5.37 -9.76
N MET A 177 2.46 -6.30 -10.28
CA MET A 177 2.41 -6.73 -11.67
C MET A 177 2.80 -8.19 -11.78
N GLU A 178 1.95 -8.98 -12.41
CA GLU A 178 2.24 -10.29 -12.96
C GLU A 178 1.92 -10.32 -14.45
N HIS A 179 2.75 -11.05 -15.19
CA HIS A 179 2.57 -11.24 -16.62
C HIS A 179 3.00 -12.64 -17.02
N TRP A 180 2.33 -13.23 -18.00
CA TRP A 180 2.63 -14.57 -18.52
C TRP A 180 2.90 -14.51 -20.01
N GLY A 181 4.05 -14.99 -20.44
CA GLY A 181 4.45 -14.98 -21.84
C GLY A 181 3.50 -15.71 -22.79
N HIS A 182 2.67 -16.64 -22.30
CA HIS A 182 1.61 -17.28 -23.07
C HIS A 182 0.33 -16.42 -23.19
N ASN A 183 0.23 -15.33 -22.42
CA ASN A 183 -0.84 -14.33 -22.49
C ASN A 183 -0.26 -12.91 -22.61
N PRO A 184 0.44 -12.61 -23.70
CA PRO A 184 1.36 -11.46 -23.78
C PRO A 184 0.68 -10.08 -23.74
N ASN A 185 -0.65 -10.04 -23.85
CA ASN A 185 -1.38 -8.77 -23.89
C ASN A 185 -2.17 -8.49 -22.59
N TYR A 186 -1.83 -9.17 -21.51
CA TYR A 186 -2.57 -9.05 -20.26
C TYR A 186 -1.64 -8.87 -19.07
N ILE A 187 -1.94 -7.87 -18.24
CA ILE A 187 -1.28 -7.59 -16.96
C ILE A 187 -2.28 -7.85 -15.85
N GLN A 188 -1.84 -8.51 -14.79
CA GLN A 188 -2.64 -8.77 -13.60
C GLN A 188 -1.96 -8.19 -12.36
N SER A 189 -2.78 -7.72 -11.42
CA SER A 189 -2.40 -7.54 -10.01
C SER A 189 -3.23 -8.47 -9.15
N ALA A 190 -2.64 -8.94 -8.06
CA ALA A 190 -3.30 -9.88 -7.16
C ALA A 190 -2.93 -9.60 -5.69
N LEU A 191 -3.71 -10.15 -4.78
CA LEU A 191 -3.40 -10.16 -3.35
C LEU A 191 -3.64 -11.55 -2.79
N HIS A 192 -2.65 -12.04 -2.04
CA HIS A 192 -2.75 -13.31 -1.32
C HIS A 192 -2.73 -13.07 0.18
N ASN A 193 -3.70 -13.67 0.84
CA ASN A 193 -3.90 -13.59 2.28
C ASN A 193 -4.63 -14.85 2.78
N SER A 194 -4.84 -14.97 4.08
CA SER A 194 -5.48 -16.16 4.66
C SER A 194 -6.95 -16.38 4.21
N PHE A 195 -7.61 -15.32 3.72
CA PHE A 195 -8.96 -15.41 3.18
C PHE A 195 -8.98 -16.01 1.77
N SER A 196 -8.00 -15.64 0.91
CA SER A 196 -7.88 -16.14 -0.45
C SER A 196 -6.43 -16.09 -0.92
N SER A 197 -5.92 -17.18 -1.46
CA SER A 197 -4.53 -17.34 -1.90
C SER A 197 -4.38 -18.39 -3.00
N GLY A 198 -3.22 -18.47 -3.64
CA GLY A 198 -2.99 -19.31 -4.81
C GLY A 198 -3.83 -18.82 -5.98
N ASN A 199 -4.84 -19.58 -6.39
CA ASN A 199 -5.85 -19.10 -7.34
C ASN A 199 -6.80 -18.10 -6.62
N THR A 200 -6.25 -16.98 -6.21
CA THR A 200 -6.97 -15.98 -5.39
C THR A 200 -8.12 -15.35 -6.16
N ILE A 201 -9.21 -15.03 -5.46
CA ILE A 201 -10.30 -14.20 -6.00
C ILE A 201 -9.99 -12.69 -5.92
N ASN A 202 -8.92 -12.32 -5.21
CA ASN A 202 -8.52 -10.94 -5.01
C ASN A 202 -7.54 -10.51 -6.11
N HIS A 203 -8.01 -10.42 -7.34
CA HIS A 203 -7.19 -10.01 -8.49
C HIS A 203 -7.99 -9.15 -9.46
N GLY A 204 -7.29 -8.37 -10.25
CA GLY A 204 -7.82 -7.62 -11.37
C GLY A 204 -6.76 -7.44 -12.43
N GLY A 205 -7.15 -7.10 -13.64
CA GLY A 205 -6.18 -6.96 -14.71
C GLY A 205 -6.61 -6.02 -15.83
N ILE A 206 -5.68 -5.75 -16.73
CA ILE A 206 -5.84 -4.82 -17.85
C ILE A 206 -5.18 -5.38 -19.11
N MET A 207 -5.77 -5.09 -20.26
CA MET A 207 -5.16 -5.39 -21.56
C MET A 207 -4.08 -4.36 -21.89
N ALA A 208 -2.89 -4.83 -22.22
CA ALA A 208 -1.73 -4.01 -22.57
C ALA A 208 -0.87 -4.77 -23.58
N SER A 209 -0.88 -4.39 -24.85
CA SER A 209 -0.35 -5.20 -25.97
C SER A 209 1.12 -4.97 -26.30
N ASP A 210 1.79 -4.04 -25.65
CA ASP A 210 3.15 -3.59 -26.01
C ASP A 210 4.15 -3.63 -24.86
N VAL A 211 3.80 -4.26 -23.74
CA VAL A 211 4.62 -4.31 -22.51
C VAL A 211 5.98 -4.97 -22.69
N ALA A 212 6.16 -5.80 -23.71
CA ALA A 212 7.45 -6.37 -24.06
C ALA A 212 8.28 -5.49 -25.02
N ASN A 213 7.69 -4.44 -25.59
CA ASN A 213 8.34 -3.55 -26.55
C ASN A 213 8.65 -2.18 -25.96
N ASN A 214 7.82 -1.70 -25.04
CA ASN A 214 7.92 -0.38 -24.45
C ASN A 214 8.00 -0.46 -22.92
N PHE A 215 8.55 0.58 -22.31
CA PHE A 215 8.50 0.78 -20.88
C PHE A 215 7.12 1.28 -20.47
N HIS A 216 6.61 0.73 -19.38
CA HIS A 216 5.36 1.12 -18.75
C HIS A 216 5.56 1.37 -17.28
N LEU A 217 4.75 2.25 -16.71
CA LEU A 217 4.74 2.53 -15.30
C LEU A 217 3.74 1.61 -14.57
N TYR A 218 4.28 0.64 -13.84
CA TYR A 218 3.51 -0.22 -12.93
C TYR A 218 3.52 0.43 -11.56
N ALA A 219 2.33 0.72 -11.00
CA ALA A 219 2.28 1.40 -9.72
C ALA A 219 1.23 0.80 -8.79
N MET A 220 1.53 0.87 -7.49
CA MET A 220 0.63 0.55 -6.40
C MET A 220 0.51 1.76 -5.47
N GLU A 221 -0.70 2.11 -5.07
CA GLU A 221 -0.97 2.99 -3.93
C GLU A 221 -1.56 2.17 -2.80
N TRP A 222 -0.87 2.14 -1.68
CA TRP A 222 -1.24 1.34 -0.53
C TRP A 222 -1.41 2.23 0.70
N THR A 223 -2.63 2.24 1.21
CA THR A 223 -3.04 2.96 2.43
C THR A 223 -3.53 1.97 3.48
N GLU A 224 -3.88 2.42 4.65
CA GLU A 224 -4.57 1.59 5.65
C GLU A 224 -5.98 1.16 5.22
N ASN A 225 -6.55 1.87 4.23
CA ASN A 225 -7.93 1.67 3.81
C ASN A 225 -8.06 0.85 2.54
N GLU A 226 -7.13 0.98 1.59
CA GLU A 226 -7.25 0.37 0.27
C GLU A 226 -5.88 0.20 -0.39
N ILE A 227 -5.83 -0.69 -1.37
CA ILE A 227 -4.70 -0.87 -2.26
C ILE A 227 -5.20 -0.70 -3.68
N LYS A 228 -4.59 0.21 -4.44
CA LYS A 228 -4.91 0.49 -5.84
C LYS A 228 -3.75 0.15 -6.74
N PHE A 229 -4.05 -0.40 -7.90
CA PHE A 229 -3.06 -0.75 -8.91
C PHE A 229 -3.34 0.01 -10.19
N SER A 230 -2.27 0.52 -10.80
CA SER A 230 -2.37 1.27 -12.05
C SER A 230 -1.27 0.91 -13.03
N LEU A 231 -1.59 0.98 -14.31
CA LEU A 231 -0.68 0.93 -15.43
C LEU A 231 -0.73 2.29 -16.13
N ASP A 232 0.42 2.96 -16.30
CA ASP A 232 0.52 4.28 -16.93
C ASP A 232 -0.48 5.29 -16.36
N SER A 233 -0.65 5.28 -15.03
CA SER A 233 -1.58 6.12 -14.28
C SER A 233 -3.07 5.76 -14.46
N VAL A 234 -3.41 4.71 -15.20
CA VAL A 234 -4.79 4.20 -15.30
C VAL A 234 -5.01 3.16 -14.21
N VAL A 235 -5.83 3.48 -13.22
CA VAL A 235 -6.22 2.52 -12.17
C VAL A 235 -7.10 1.44 -12.79
N PHE A 236 -6.73 0.18 -12.61
CA PHE A 236 -7.47 -0.96 -13.16
C PHE A 236 -7.95 -1.96 -12.10
N TYR A 237 -7.38 -1.91 -10.88
CA TYR A 237 -7.82 -2.74 -9.78
C TYR A 237 -7.72 -2.00 -8.45
N GLU A 238 -8.71 -2.23 -7.58
CA GLU A 238 -8.76 -1.70 -6.22
C GLU A 238 -9.20 -2.80 -5.27
N TYR A 239 -8.48 -2.96 -4.16
CA TYR A 239 -8.78 -3.90 -3.11
C TYR A 239 -9.11 -3.17 -1.81
N ASN A 240 -10.36 -3.28 -1.36
CA ASN A 240 -10.87 -2.65 -0.13
C ASN A 240 -11.95 -3.53 0.50
N PRO A 241 -11.58 -4.70 1.10
CA PRO A 241 -12.56 -5.61 1.68
C PRO A 241 -13.26 -4.99 2.88
N GLN A 242 -14.56 -5.29 3.02
CA GLN A 242 -15.36 -4.85 4.15
C GLN A 242 -16.16 -6.01 4.75
N PRO A 243 -16.12 -6.26 6.07
CA PRO A 243 -15.22 -5.63 7.05
C PRO A 243 -13.77 -6.16 6.91
N LYS A 244 -12.79 -5.33 7.25
CA LYS A 244 -11.39 -5.74 7.34
C LYS A 244 -11.14 -6.57 8.59
N ASN A 245 -10.33 -7.62 8.44
CA ASN A 245 -9.82 -8.44 9.54
C ASN A 245 -8.45 -9.02 9.15
N ILE A 246 -7.77 -9.67 10.10
CA ILE A 246 -6.42 -10.21 9.88
C ILE A 246 -6.33 -11.20 8.72
N ALA A 247 -7.41 -11.94 8.41
CA ALA A 247 -7.40 -12.94 7.36
C ALA A 247 -7.46 -12.31 5.95
N ASN A 248 -8.20 -11.21 5.78
CA ASN A 248 -8.36 -10.55 4.50
C ASN A 248 -7.54 -9.26 4.35
N TRP A 249 -6.92 -8.78 5.44
CA TRP A 249 -6.13 -7.55 5.44
C TRP A 249 -4.88 -7.66 6.34
N PRO A 250 -3.90 -8.52 6.01
CA PRO A 250 -2.61 -8.56 6.73
C PRO A 250 -1.69 -7.38 6.41
N TYR A 251 -2.10 -6.50 5.51
CA TYR A 251 -1.32 -5.40 4.91
C TYR A 251 -1.18 -4.17 5.83
N PHE A 252 -1.16 -4.36 7.14
CA PHE A 252 -0.73 -3.39 8.14
C PHE A 252 0.70 -3.66 8.64
N GLN A 253 1.35 -4.70 8.11
CA GLN A 253 2.73 -5.09 8.39
C GLN A 253 3.66 -4.54 7.30
N ASP A 254 4.94 -4.34 7.68
CA ASP A 254 5.97 -3.99 6.70
C ASP A 254 6.02 -5.01 5.55
N GLN A 255 6.10 -4.50 4.33
CA GLN A 255 6.31 -5.28 3.10
C GLN A 255 7.66 -4.91 2.49
N TYR A 256 8.32 -5.84 1.81
CA TYR A 256 9.52 -5.60 1.01
C TYR A 256 9.26 -5.96 -0.45
N LEU A 257 9.99 -5.31 -1.36
CA LEU A 257 9.83 -5.49 -2.80
C LEU A 257 10.58 -6.72 -3.30
N LEU A 258 10.00 -7.39 -4.28
CA LEU A 258 10.62 -8.47 -5.02
C LEU A 258 10.48 -8.23 -6.53
N LEU A 259 11.54 -8.56 -7.26
CA LEU A 259 11.58 -8.54 -8.72
C LEU A 259 12.14 -9.88 -9.21
N ASN A 260 11.47 -10.56 -10.13
CA ASN A 260 11.96 -11.80 -10.71
C ASN A 260 11.36 -12.11 -12.08
N ILE A 261 11.93 -13.10 -12.77
CA ILE A 261 11.28 -13.83 -13.85
C ILE A 261 11.29 -15.29 -13.48
N ALA A 262 10.12 -15.87 -13.19
CA ALA A 262 9.94 -17.31 -13.10
C ALA A 262 9.85 -17.92 -14.49
N MET A 263 10.19 -19.21 -14.62
CA MET A 263 10.14 -19.95 -15.89
C MET A 263 9.27 -21.18 -15.75
N GLY A 264 8.16 -21.22 -16.54
CA GLY A 264 7.20 -22.33 -16.51
C GLY A 264 6.48 -22.45 -15.17
N SER A 265 5.56 -23.36 -15.13
CA SER A 265 4.85 -23.73 -13.90
C SER A 265 4.18 -25.10 -14.05
N SER A 266 3.46 -25.55 -13.04
CA SER A 266 2.65 -26.77 -13.12
C SER A 266 1.44 -26.65 -14.07
N TRP A 267 1.08 -25.43 -14.49
CA TRP A 267 -0.10 -25.17 -15.35
C TRP A 267 0.21 -24.54 -16.71
N PHE A 268 1.46 -24.19 -17.00
CA PHE A 268 1.90 -23.79 -18.35
C PHE A 268 3.33 -24.22 -18.63
N SER A 269 3.63 -24.47 -19.89
CA SER A 269 4.92 -24.92 -20.37
C SER A 269 5.79 -23.78 -20.89
N ILE A 270 7.04 -24.07 -21.12
CA ILE A 270 8.00 -23.19 -21.76
C ILE A 270 8.13 -23.59 -23.22
N ASP A 271 8.16 -22.61 -24.14
CA ASP A 271 8.44 -22.83 -25.54
C ASP A 271 9.75 -23.64 -25.69
N PRO A 272 9.76 -24.80 -26.36
CA PRO A 272 10.98 -25.59 -26.58
C PRO A 272 12.11 -24.81 -27.26
N PHE A 273 11.78 -23.77 -28.02
CA PHE A 273 12.73 -22.89 -28.71
C PHE A 273 13.13 -21.65 -27.90
N PHE A 274 12.57 -21.46 -26.68
CA PHE A 274 13.01 -20.41 -25.79
C PHE A 274 14.52 -20.49 -25.60
N ASN A 275 15.22 -19.35 -25.69
CA ASN A 275 16.65 -19.25 -25.45
C ASN A 275 16.93 -18.32 -24.26
N SER A 276 16.53 -17.07 -24.38
CA SER A 276 16.63 -16.10 -23.30
C SER A 276 15.63 -14.96 -23.49
N SER A 277 15.22 -14.34 -22.39
CA SER A 277 14.43 -13.10 -22.39
C SER A 277 14.71 -12.31 -21.12
N LYS A 278 14.44 -11.00 -21.13
CA LYS A 278 14.76 -10.14 -20.00
C LYS A 278 13.65 -9.16 -19.66
N MET A 279 13.56 -8.84 -18.38
CA MET A 279 12.88 -7.67 -17.87
C MET A 279 13.91 -6.55 -17.71
N GLU A 280 13.65 -5.38 -18.28
CA GLU A 280 14.45 -4.17 -18.11
C GLU A 280 13.71 -3.21 -17.20
N VAL A 281 14.36 -2.74 -16.12
CA VAL A 281 13.78 -1.81 -15.15
C VAL A 281 14.60 -0.53 -15.14
N ASP A 282 13.93 0.59 -15.40
CA ASP A 282 14.55 1.93 -15.42
C ASP A 282 14.71 2.45 -14.00
N TYR A 283 13.66 2.34 -13.19
CA TYR A 283 13.72 2.68 -11.78
C TYR A 283 12.70 1.93 -10.94
N VAL A 284 12.99 1.87 -9.63
CA VAL A 284 12.05 1.50 -8.57
C VAL A 284 12.04 2.62 -7.55
N ARG A 285 10.86 3.17 -7.25
CA ARG A 285 10.69 4.27 -6.31
C ARG A 285 9.59 3.96 -5.30
N VAL A 286 9.82 4.31 -4.05
CA VAL A 286 8.83 4.22 -2.98
C VAL A 286 8.62 5.60 -2.38
N TYR A 287 7.39 6.06 -2.45
CA TYR A 287 6.96 7.33 -1.87
C TYR A 287 6.04 7.04 -0.69
N GLN A 288 6.18 7.82 0.36
CA GLN A 288 5.20 7.87 1.43
C GLN A 288 4.44 9.19 1.39
N ALA A 289 3.24 9.19 1.96
CA ALA A 289 2.57 10.45 2.19
C ALA A 289 3.49 11.31 3.05
N SER A 290 3.79 12.50 2.59
CA SER A 290 4.33 13.48 3.52
C SER A 290 3.41 13.47 4.72
N PRO A 291 3.92 13.44 5.97
CA PRO A 291 3.09 13.80 7.09
C PRO A 291 2.41 15.09 6.64
N ALA A 292 1.05 15.06 6.61
CA ALA A 292 0.32 16.18 6.01
C ALA A 292 0.98 17.47 6.46
N SER A 293 1.90 17.98 5.66
CA SER A 293 2.26 19.34 5.73
C SER A 293 0.96 19.99 5.32
N LEU A 294 0.17 20.38 6.28
CA LEU A 294 -0.68 21.51 6.14
C LEU A 294 0.15 22.43 5.27
N SER A 295 -0.20 22.62 3.98
CA SER A 295 0.50 23.55 3.13
C SER A 295 0.84 24.73 4.02
N PRO A 296 2.07 25.15 4.12
CA PRO A 296 2.29 26.47 4.60
C PRO A 296 1.83 27.42 3.49
N ASN A 297 0.54 27.69 3.39
CA ASN A 297 0.22 29.09 3.35
C ASN A 297 0.94 29.60 4.58
N GLU A 298 1.89 30.50 4.41
CA GLU A 298 2.62 31.17 5.46
C GLU A 298 1.70 32.05 6.35
N GLU A 299 0.58 31.54 6.75
CA GLU A 299 -0.14 31.90 7.95
C GLU A 299 0.41 30.96 9.02
N THR A 300 1.44 31.41 9.70
CA THR A 300 2.03 30.85 10.91
C THR A 300 1.00 30.01 11.67
N SER A 301 1.30 28.69 11.84
CA SER A 301 0.45 27.76 12.58
C SER A 301 -0.06 28.41 13.87
N PRO A 302 -1.37 28.38 14.13
CA PRO A 302 -1.93 29.04 15.32
C PRO A 302 -1.50 28.34 16.61
N LEU A 303 -0.88 27.19 16.53
CA LEU A 303 -0.44 26.36 17.64
C LEU A 303 0.95 25.78 17.37
N SER A 304 1.84 25.89 18.34
CA SER A 304 3.08 25.13 18.44
C SER A 304 3.02 24.17 19.60
N ILE A 305 3.53 22.95 19.40
CA ILE A 305 3.52 21.85 20.38
C ILE A 305 4.96 21.40 20.59
N TYR A 306 5.44 21.42 21.84
CA TYR A 306 6.82 21.06 22.16
C TYR A 306 6.94 20.45 23.57
N PRO A 307 7.82 19.46 23.80
CA PRO A 307 8.60 18.72 22.80
C PRO A 307 7.73 17.77 21.96
N MET A 308 8.22 17.40 20.77
CA MET A 308 7.54 16.45 19.90
C MET A 308 8.57 15.56 19.21
N PRO A 309 8.64 14.24 19.44
CA PRO A 309 7.83 13.46 20.40
C PRO A 309 8.06 13.84 21.87
N TYR A 310 7.12 13.49 22.75
CA TYR A 310 7.24 13.73 24.20
C TYR A 310 7.18 12.41 25.01
N GLN A 311 7.75 12.44 26.22
CA GLN A 311 7.68 11.31 27.18
C GLN A 311 6.75 11.64 28.36
N GLU A 312 7.07 12.65 29.13
CA GLU A 312 6.35 13.02 30.35
C GLU A 312 5.55 14.31 30.16
N GLU A 313 6.21 15.37 29.69
CA GLU A 313 5.60 16.68 29.57
C GLU A 313 5.50 17.14 28.11
N ILE A 314 4.44 17.88 27.81
CA ILE A 314 4.15 18.49 26.53
C ILE A 314 3.49 19.84 26.75
N SER A 315 3.91 20.85 26.02
CA SER A 315 3.41 22.22 26.12
C SER A 315 2.75 22.67 24.80
N PHE A 316 1.67 23.42 24.94
CA PHE A 316 0.90 23.98 23.84
C PHE A 316 0.99 25.50 23.84
N PHE A 317 1.59 26.04 22.79
CA PHE A 317 1.79 27.50 22.64
C PHE A 317 0.82 27.99 21.56
N PHE A 318 -0.22 28.69 21.99
CA PHE A 318 -1.17 29.30 21.08
C PHE A 318 -0.67 30.71 20.70
N LYS A 319 -0.77 31.04 19.41
CA LYS A 319 -0.48 32.41 18.95
C LYS A 319 -1.42 33.39 19.61
N ASP A 320 -0.91 34.60 19.93
CA ASP A 320 -1.65 35.58 20.68
C ASP A 320 -3.05 35.86 20.14
N ASN A 321 -4.02 35.83 21.05
CA ASN A 321 -5.43 36.13 20.79
C ASN A 321 -6.21 35.24 19.83
N LEU A 322 -5.75 34.02 19.54
CA LEU A 322 -6.57 33.10 18.75
C LEU A 322 -7.73 32.57 19.60
N PRO A 323 -8.98 32.94 19.34
CA PRO A 323 -10.13 32.33 20.02
C PRO A 323 -10.31 30.90 19.49
N ILE A 324 -10.30 29.92 20.40
CA ILE A 324 -10.70 28.55 20.04
C ILE A 324 -12.15 28.34 20.43
N SER A 325 -12.92 27.69 19.54
CA SER A 325 -14.32 27.31 19.81
C SER A 325 -14.41 25.88 20.33
N GLY A 326 -13.34 25.10 20.26
CA GLY A 326 -13.21 23.76 20.81
C GLY A 326 -11.96 23.06 20.29
N ALA A 327 -11.56 21.98 20.99
CA ALA A 327 -10.52 21.10 20.51
C ALA A 327 -10.86 19.64 20.81
N TYR A 328 -10.40 18.73 19.95
CA TYR A 328 -10.76 17.33 20.00
C TYR A 328 -9.51 16.48 19.89
N LEU A 329 -9.30 15.60 20.86
CA LEU A 329 -8.19 14.65 20.84
C LEU A 329 -8.67 13.29 20.30
N TYR A 330 -7.93 12.78 19.33
CA TYR A 330 -8.23 11.50 18.67
C TYR A 330 -7.05 10.54 18.82
N THR A 331 -7.35 9.24 18.89
CA THR A 331 -6.37 8.19 18.64
C THR A 331 -5.95 8.21 17.16
N PHE A 332 -4.86 7.53 16.83
CA PHE A 332 -4.46 7.26 15.46
C PHE A 332 -5.57 6.61 14.60
N LEU A 333 -6.45 5.82 15.21
CA LEU A 333 -7.60 5.18 14.56
C LEU A 333 -8.84 6.09 14.45
N GLY A 334 -8.71 7.40 14.73
CA GLY A 334 -9.80 8.36 14.63
C GLY A 334 -10.84 8.29 15.76
N LYS A 335 -10.63 7.45 16.80
CA LYS A 335 -11.52 7.43 17.97
C LYS A 335 -11.29 8.69 18.80
N GLN A 336 -12.34 9.49 19.02
CA GLN A 336 -12.28 10.64 19.91
C GLN A 336 -12.08 10.17 21.35
N ILE A 337 -11.06 10.75 22.02
CA ILE A 337 -10.70 10.45 23.41
C ILE A 337 -11.23 11.54 24.33
N LYS A 338 -11.07 12.82 23.91
CA LYS A 338 -11.36 13.98 24.74
C LYS A 338 -11.87 15.15 23.91
N LEU A 339 -12.76 15.92 24.50
CA LEU A 339 -13.18 17.25 24.04
C LEU A 339 -12.66 18.28 25.05
N PHE A 340 -12.09 19.36 24.54
CA PHE A 340 -11.64 20.52 25.30
C PHE A 340 -12.45 21.74 24.88
N SER A 341 -12.91 22.52 25.85
CA SER A 341 -13.75 23.69 25.60
C SER A 341 -12.97 25.00 25.47
N CYS A 342 -11.74 25.03 25.97
CA CYS A 342 -10.88 26.20 25.95
C CYS A 342 -9.39 25.81 25.97
N LYS A 343 -8.49 26.81 25.84
CA LYS A 343 -7.02 26.61 25.87
C LYS A 343 -6.55 26.06 27.22
N GLU A 344 -7.15 26.57 28.29
CA GLU A 344 -6.85 26.18 29.66
C GLU A 344 -7.12 24.70 29.89
N ASP A 345 -8.19 24.14 29.31
CA ASP A 345 -8.50 22.71 29.36
C ASP A 345 -7.41 21.85 28.71
N ILE A 346 -6.84 22.32 27.60
CA ILE A 346 -5.75 21.62 26.89
C ILE A 346 -4.49 21.64 27.75
N ASN A 347 -4.13 22.77 28.30
CA ASN A 347 -2.94 22.94 29.11
C ASN A 347 -3.02 22.20 30.46
N ASN A 348 -4.21 22.04 31.00
CA ASN A 348 -4.45 21.36 32.29
C ASN A 348 -4.75 19.85 32.11
N TYR A 349 -4.75 19.34 30.89
CA TYR A 349 -4.99 17.91 30.66
C TYR A 349 -3.76 17.08 31.07
N SER A 350 -4.00 15.94 31.69
CA SER A 350 -2.92 14.99 32.10
C SER A 350 -2.40 14.22 30.90
N TRP A 351 -1.55 14.86 30.09
CA TRP A 351 -0.94 14.29 28.88
C TRP A 351 -0.06 13.09 29.18
N GLU A 352 0.49 12.99 30.38
CA GLU A 352 1.25 11.85 30.89
C GLU A 352 0.42 10.57 30.96
N SER A 353 -0.90 10.70 31.15
CA SER A 353 -1.83 9.56 31.27
C SER A 353 -2.09 8.84 29.95
N LEU A 354 -1.72 9.43 28.81
CA LEU A 354 -1.86 8.77 27.51
C LEU A 354 -0.85 7.62 27.40
N LYS A 355 -1.25 6.55 26.75
CA LYS A 355 -0.34 5.46 26.38
C LYS A 355 0.61 5.91 25.28
N SER A 356 1.79 5.26 25.18
CA SER A 356 2.69 5.47 24.04
C SER A 356 1.95 5.24 22.72
N GLY A 357 2.15 6.13 21.76
CA GLY A 357 1.45 6.08 20.48
C GLY A 357 1.28 7.43 19.80
N THR A 358 0.62 7.41 18.64
CA THR A 358 0.29 8.59 17.86
C THR A 358 -1.16 9.01 18.10
N TYR A 359 -1.33 10.31 18.29
CA TYR A 359 -2.61 10.99 18.49
C TYR A 359 -2.72 12.19 17.58
N PHE A 360 -3.94 12.69 17.40
CA PHE A 360 -4.21 13.93 16.68
C PHE A 360 -5.07 14.85 17.54
N ILE A 361 -4.67 16.12 17.66
CA ILE A 361 -5.50 17.17 18.24
C ILE A 361 -6.01 18.07 17.12
N LYS A 362 -7.33 18.11 16.95
CA LYS A 362 -8.04 19.02 16.05
C LYS A 362 -8.48 20.22 16.87
N ILE A 363 -8.19 21.41 16.39
CA ILE A 363 -8.56 22.68 17.05
C ILE A 363 -9.45 23.46 16.11
N ASP A 364 -10.64 23.79 16.58
CA ASP A 364 -11.58 24.65 15.88
C ASP A 364 -11.42 26.11 16.33
N HIS A 365 -11.16 26.99 15.38
CA HIS A 365 -11.00 28.43 15.63
C HIS A 365 -11.68 29.23 14.52
N LEU A 366 -12.56 30.15 14.89
CA LEU A 366 -13.41 30.91 13.97
C LEU A 366 -14.14 29.95 12.98
N GLU A 367 -13.97 30.16 11.68
CA GLU A 367 -14.58 29.32 10.63
C GLU A 367 -13.62 28.22 10.10
N LYS A 368 -12.46 28.03 10.75
CA LYS A 368 -11.40 27.10 10.32
C LYS A 368 -11.11 26.07 11.40
N SER A 369 -10.56 24.93 10.99
CA SER A 369 -10.01 23.92 11.89
C SER A 369 -8.56 23.63 11.51
N THR A 370 -7.72 23.40 12.49
CA THR A 370 -6.36 22.89 12.30
C THR A 370 -6.17 21.58 13.04
N THR A 371 -5.37 20.68 12.49
CA THR A 371 -5.07 19.38 13.11
C THR A 371 -3.57 19.22 13.28
N HIS A 372 -3.15 18.81 14.47
CA HIS A 372 -1.75 18.64 14.83
C HIS A 372 -1.52 17.21 15.33
N LYS A 373 -0.41 16.62 14.90
CA LYS A 373 0.02 15.29 15.33
C LYS A 373 0.73 15.38 16.68
N ILE A 374 0.44 14.44 17.57
CA ILE A 374 1.06 14.27 18.88
C ILE A 374 1.65 12.86 18.95
N ILE A 375 2.93 12.76 19.31
CA ILE A 375 3.62 11.47 19.46
C ILE A 375 4.08 11.33 20.90
N LYS A 376 3.55 10.33 21.61
CA LYS A 376 3.99 9.95 22.95
C LYS A 376 4.90 8.71 22.84
N LEU A 377 6.10 8.81 23.41
CA LEU A 377 7.09 7.72 23.49
C LEU A 377 6.81 6.76 24.65
#